data_f8afa127b9d8e539e0d841e691f367ed
#
_entry.id   f8afa127b9d8e539e0d841e691f367ed
#
_cell.length_a   1.000
_cell.length_b   1.000
_cell.length_c   1.000
_cell.angle_alpha   90.00
_cell.angle_beta   90.00
_cell.angle_gamma   90.00
#
_symmetry.space_group_name_H-M   'P 1'
#
loop_
_entity.id
_entity.type
_entity.pdbx_description
1 polymer ?
#
loop_
_entity_poly.entity_id
_entity_poly.type
_entity_poly.pdbx_seq_one_letter_code
_entity_poly.pdbx_strand_id
1 'polypeptide(L)'
;MTELFVALGGRRGVSLIVDGLYDRLERDRELARLFRSHRPGERERLKEFFETIFGGEQRGIRDVGMQRRHIHRLISAAESARWLAHFAASMEEAGIAAYAKAVVLDLLRGPAARLVNDGAPKEILKQAIASAGEGDLDAVTTLVEEHPRLIDQRAGDGPTMLWTAARRGRLPVVRWLVATGADVEIPGSAVHVTQVMVSPYCIAVRSRRTETARYLLDHGARVDVFCAAFLGELDALREHIAAGLVNAQSPHEDFHPVTPLHHAVDGGSVAATTLLLESGADARTCGGRLLTSAARQGSIHLVRLLLEHGAEAAEAASLGPLGTDRTIGELLVALGFDLNVPIRDQETPLTMSCRADKGEHPETVAALLDLGADPNTPNAKGRTPLAIATGAGFDRTVALLRAAGAR
;
A
#
# COMPACT_ATOMS: atom_id res chain seq x y z
N MET A 1 18.75 -15.32 -18.59
CA MET A 1 17.58 -16.21 -18.58
C MET A 1 17.73 -17.19 -17.43
N THR A 2 16.72 -17.35 -16.60
CA THR A 2 16.76 -18.32 -15.50
C THR A 2 16.66 -19.76 -16.03
N GLU A 3 17.23 -20.72 -15.28
CA GLU A 3 17.10 -22.16 -15.61
C GLU A 3 15.62 -22.57 -15.73
N LEU A 4 14.75 -22.00 -14.88
CA LEU A 4 13.32 -22.25 -14.90
C LEU A 4 12.69 -21.80 -16.23
N PHE A 5 13.04 -20.62 -16.75
CA PHE A 5 12.50 -20.12 -18.01
C PHE A 5 12.91 -21.00 -19.21
N VAL A 6 14.14 -21.49 -19.19
CA VAL A 6 14.62 -22.45 -20.21
C VAL A 6 13.85 -23.76 -20.10
N ALA A 7 13.63 -24.27 -18.88
CA ALA A 7 12.87 -25.50 -18.63
C ALA A 7 11.39 -25.39 -19.01
N LEU A 8 10.84 -24.18 -19.01
CA LEU A 8 9.50 -23.88 -19.50
C LEU A 8 9.41 -23.75 -21.02
N GLY A 9 10.51 -23.92 -21.78
CA GLY A 9 10.58 -23.76 -23.24
C GLY A 9 10.65 -22.31 -23.70
N GLY A 10 11.09 -21.40 -22.84
CA GLY A 10 11.23 -19.97 -23.12
C GLY A 10 9.89 -19.30 -23.46
N ARG A 11 9.93 -18.23 -24.24
CA ARG A 11 8.71 -17.49 -24.65
C ARG A 11 7.67 -18.38 -25.35
N ARG A 12 8.11 -19.31 -26.18
CA ARG A 12 7.21 -20.21 -26.89
C ARG A 12 6.45 -21.13 -25.91
N GLY A 13 7.15 -21.68 -24.93
CA GLY A 13 6.54 -22.55 -23.92
C GLY A 13 5.58 -21.79 -23.03
N VAL A 14 5.95 -20.58 -22.57
CA VAL A 14 5.07 -19.70 -21.80
C VAL A 14 3.79 -19.35 -22.61
N SER A 15 3.94 -19.05 -23.89
CA SER A 15 2.78 -18.77 -24.77
C SER A 15 1.84 -19.97 -24.85
N LEU A 16 2.37 -21.18 -25.07
CA LEU A 16 1.56 -22.41 -25.12
C LEU A 16 0.81 -22.68 -23.80
N ILE A 17 1.49 -22.48 -22.65
CA ILE A 17 0.88 -22.65 -21.33
C ILE A 17 -0.28 -21.66 -21.14
N VAL A 18 -0.07 -20.38 -21.45
CA VAL A 18 -1.10 -19.34 -21.27
C VAL A 18 -2.27 -19.56 -22.22
N ASP A 19 -2.02 -19.87 -23.49
CA ASP A 19 -3.08 -20.13 -24.46
C ASP A 19 -3.91 -21.35 -24.06
N GLY A 20 -3.26 -22.45 -23.67
CA GLY A 20 -3.94 -23.65 -23.15
C GLY A 20 -4.74 -23.39 -21.87
N LEU A 21 -4.22 -22.54 -20.99
CA LEU A 21 -4.95 -22.11 -19.78
C LEU A 21 -6.25 -21.38 -20.15
N TYR A 22 -6.17 -20.35 -21.02
CA TYR A 22 -7.36 -19.59 -21.41
C TYR A 22 -8.39 -20.44 -22.11
N ASP A 23 -7.97 -21.35 -22.99
CA ASP A 23 -8.89 -22.27 -23.69
C ASP A 23 -9.63 -23.20 -22.73
N ARG A 24 -9.00 -23.56 -21.60
CA ARG A 24 -9.63 -24.34 -20.53
C ARG A 24 -10.57 -23.51 -19.70
N LEU A 25 -10.15 -22.28 -19.32
CA LEU A 25 -10.96 -21.35 -18.53
C LEU A 25 -12.26 -20.96 -19.23
N GLU A 26 -12.22 -20.78 -20.56
CA GLU A 26 -13.40 -20.45 -21.37
C GLU A 26 -14.43 -21.60 -21.42
N ARG A 27 -13.95 -22.85 -21.33
CA ARG A 27 -14.81 -24.06 -21.33
C ARG A 27 -15.31 -24.43 -19.92
N ASP A 28 -14.67 -23.91 -18.88
CA ASP A 28 -15.06 -24.20 -17.50
C ASP A 28 -16.24 -23.31 -17.07
N ARG A 29 -17.42 -23.93 -16.89
CA ARG A 29 -18.66 -23.20 -16.58
C ARG A 29 -18.59 -22.44 -15.25
N GLU A 30 -17.85 -22.94 -14.28
CA GLU A 30 -17.71 -22.31 -12.96
C GLU A 30 -16.74 -21.13 -12.99
N LEU A 31 -15.61 -21.28 -13.69
CA LEU A 31 -14.61 -20.22 -13.83
C LEU A 31 -14.95 -19.21 -14.91
N ALA A 32 -15.69 -19.59 -15.96
CA ALA A 32 -16.03 -18.71 -17.09
C ALA A 32 -16.69 -17.39 -16.64
N ARG A 33 -17.45 -17.38 -15.54
CA ARG A 33 -18.05 -16.16 -14.98
C ARG A 33 -17.00 -15.14 -14.52
N LEU A 34 -15.84 -15.60 -14.06
CA LEU A 34 -14.73 -14.76 -13.60
C LEU A 34 -13.96 -14.15 -14.79
N PHE A 35 -14.07 -14.76 -15.96
CA PHE A 35 -13.31 -14.41 -17.16
C PHE A 35 -14.16 -13.83 -18.30
N ARG A 36 -15.50 -13.75 -18.16
CA ARG A 36 -16.43 -13.26 -19.22
C ARG A 36 -16.22 -11.81 -19.66
N SER A 37 -15.50 -11.01 -18.91
CA SER A 37 -15.21 -9.60 -19.25
C SER A 37 -13.78 -9.40 -19.73
N HIS A 38 -13.27 -10.30 -20.57
CA HIS A 38 -11.92 -10.18 -21.13
C HIS A 38 -11.77 -8.88 -21.93
N ARG A 39 -10.84 -8.05 -21.48
CA ARG A 39 -10.40 -6.89 -22.27
C ARG A 39 -9.47 -7.38 -23.38
N PRO A 40 -9.54 -6.80 -24.59
CA PRO A 40 -8.60 -7.12 -25.66
C PRO A 40 -7.15 -7.05 -25.16
N GLY A 41 -6.34 -8.09 -25.48
CA GLY A 41 -4.93 -8.18 -25.09
C GLY A 41 -4.66 -8.70 -23.66
N GLU A 42 -5.64 -9.26 -22.94
CA GLU A 42 -5.43 -9.80 -21.59
C GLU A 42 -4.54 -11.06 -21.60
N ARG A 43 -4.71 -11.95 -22.60
CA ARG A 43 -3.82 -13.11 -22.81
C ARG A 43 -2.37 -12.68 -23.02
N GLU A 44 -2.13 -11.68 -23.88
CA GLU A 44 -0.78 -11.17 -24.16
C GLU A 44 -0.13 -10.56 -22.92
N ARG A 45 -0.87 -9.78 -22.14
CA ARG A 45 -0.37 -9.26 -20.87
C ARG A 45 -0.01 -10.34 -19.85
N LEU A 46 -0.75 -11.46 -19.82
CA LEU A 46 -0.42 -12.57 -18.94
C LEU A 46 0.83 -13.33 -19.44
N LYS A 47 1.02 -13.44 -20.76
CA LYS A 47 2.26 -13.98 -21.34
C LYS A 47 3.45 -13.12 -20.95
N GLU A 48 3.40 -11.81 -21.15
CA GLU A 48 4.43 -10.85 -20.74
C GLU A 48 4.73 -10.92 -19.23
N PHE A 49 3.69 -11.05 -18.42
CA PHE A 49 3.82 -11.20 -16.98
C PHE A 49 4.59 -12.48 -16.63
N PHE A 50 4.25 -13.63 -17.19
CA PHE A 50 4.96 -14.87 -16.90
C PHE A 50 6.36 -14.92 -17.51
N GLU A 51 6.57 -14.31 -18.68
CA GLU A 51 7.91 -14.13 -19.25
C GLU A 51 8.81 -13.34 -18.31
N THR A 52 8.28 -12.29 -17.70
CA THR A 52 9.00 -11.47 -16.72
C THR A 52 9.29 -12.27 -15.45
N ILE A 53 8.30 -12.97 -14.89
CA ILE A 53 8.44 -13.78 -13.68
C ILE A 53 9.50 -14.88 -13.86
N PHE A 54 9.38 -15.64 -14.94
CA PHE A 54 10.23 -16.81 -15.15
C PHE A 54 11.49 -16.49 -15.93
N GLY A 55 11.53 -15.38 -16.67
CA GLY A 55 12.63 -14.96 -17.52
C GLY A 55 13.83 -14.37 -16.77
N GLY A 56 13.69 -14.03 -15.50
CA GLY A 56 14.78 -13.53 -14.66
C GLY A 56 15.17 -12.08 -14.89
N GLU A 57 14.43 -11.31 -15.67
CA GLU A 57 14.49 -9.86 -15.59
C GLU A 57 13.77 -9.44 -14.28
N GLN A 58 14.55 -9.17 -13.25
CA GLN A 58 14.06 -8.62 -11.98
C GLN A 58 13.63 -7.15 -12.15
N ARG A 59 12.67 -6.89 -13.00
CA ARG A 59 11.78 -5.77 -12.82
C ARG A 59 10.73 -6.27 -11.84
N GLY A 60 10.86 -5.86 -10.59
CA GLY A 60 10.05 -6.34 -9.48
C GLY A 60 8.60 -6.59 -9.88
N ILE A 61 8.23 -7.86 -9.90
CA ILE A 61 6.86 -8.26 -10.17
C ILE A 61 6.06 -7.85 -8.98
N ARG A 62 5.42 -6.73 -9.17
CA ARG A 62 4.45 -6.24 -8.22
C ARG A 62 3.15 -6.98 -8.53
N ASP A 63 2.81 -7.93 -7.68
CA ASP A 63 1.56 -8.71 -7.64
C ASP A 63 0.28 -7.83 -7.61
N VAL A 64 0.49 -6.57 -7.43
CA VAL A 64 -0.46 -5.46 -7.34
C VAL A 64 -1.47 -5.39 -8.47
N GLY A 65 -1.06 -5.72 -9.69
CA GLY A 65 -1.97 -5.70 -10.83
C GLY A 65 -3.00 -6.82 -10.78
N MET A 66 -2.66 -7.97 -10.20
CA MET A 66 -3.52 -9.15 -10.17
C MET A 66 -4.59 -9.03 -9.07
N GLN A 67 -4.22 -8.66 -7.85
CA GLN A 67 -5.18 -8.46 -6.76
C GLN A 67 -6.18 -7.34 -7.06
N ARG A 68 -5.75 -6.17 -7.55
CA ARG A 68 -6.64 -5.07 -7.91
C ARG A 68 -7.66 -5.43 -8.99
N ARG A 69 -7.29 -6.27 -9.96
CA ARG A 69 -8.20 -6.71 -11.03
C ARG A 69 -9.27 -7.67 -10.53
N HIS A 70 -9.00 -8.41 -9.46
CA HIS A 70 -9.88 -9.43 -8.91
C HIS A 70 -10.65 -8.99 -7.66
N ILE A 71 -10.33 -7.83 -7.08
CA ILE A 71 -10.95 -7.31 -5.85
C ILE A 71 -12.49 -7.14 -5.95
N HIS A 72 -13.01 -7.05 -7.17
CA HIS A 72 -14.45 -6.94 -7.43
C HIS A 72 -15.13 -8.26 -7.77
N ARG A 73 -14.37 -9.36 -7.79
CA ARG A 73 -14.87 -10.69 -8.14
C ARG A 73 -14.73 -11.59 -6.93
N LEU A 74 -15.82 -12.21 -6.52
CA LEU A 74 -15.75 -13.23 -5.46
C LEU A 74 -15.09 -14.47 -6.04
N ILE A 75 -13.96 -14.87 -5.49
CA ILE A 75 -13.17 -16.04 -5.87
C ILE A 75 -13.11 -16.96 -4.65
N SER A 76 -13.68 -18.13 -4.76
CA SER A 76 -13.65 -19.16 -3.72
C SER A 76 -12.30 -19.90 -3.69
N ALA A 77 -12.01 -20.56 -2.58
CA ALA A 77 -10.87 -21.46 -2.48
C ALA A 77 -10.94 -22.59 -3.52
N ALA A 78 -12.15 -23.11 -3.80
CA ALA A 78 -12.39 -24.12 -4.82
C ALA A 78 -12.08 -23.61 -6.22
N GLU A 79 -12.48 -22.39 -6.56
CA GLU A 79 -12.19 -21.75 -7.85
C GLU A 79 -10.70 -21.44 -8.01
N SER A 80 -10.03 -21.00 -6.96
CA SER A 80 -8.57 -20.81 -6.94
C SER A 80 -7.83 -22.13 -7.16
N ALA A 81 -8.23 -23.21 -6.49
CA ALA A 81 -7.65 -24.54 -6.68
C ALA A 81 -7.91 -25.07 -8.10
N ARG A 82 -9.11 -24.85 -8.64
CA ARG A 82 -9.51 -25.24 -10.00
C ARG A 82 -8.71 -24.48 -11.06
N TRP A 83 -8.45 -23.19 -10.83
CA TRP A 83 -7.56 -22.41 -11.67
C TRP A 83 -6.14 -22.98 -11.71
N LEU A 84 -5.56 -23.30 -10.54
CA LEU A 84 -4.25 -23.96 -10.46
C LEU A 84 -4.23 -25.32 -11.16
N ALA A 85 -5.32 -26.10 -11.08
CA ALA A 85 -5.44 -27.38 -11.79
C ALA A 85 -5.44 -27.20 -13.30
N HIS A 86 -6.16 -26.21 -13.83
CA HIS A 86 -6.12 -25.86 -15.26
C HIS A 86 -4.74 -25.37 -15.71
N PHE A 87 -4.04 -24.60 -14.86
CA PHE A 87 -2.67 -24.18 -15.14
C PHE A 87 -1.71 -25.37 -15.20
N ALA A 88 -1.84 -26.32 -14.25
CA ALA A 88 -1.05 -27.54 -14.23
C ALA A 88 -1.28 -28.40 -15.51
N ALA A 89 -2.54 -28.57 -15.90
CA ALA A 89 -2.91 -29.31 -17.10
C ALA A 89 -2.38 -28.63 -18.39
N SER A 90 -2.39 -27.32 -18.45
CA SER A 90 -1.82 -26.58 -19.61
C SER A 90 -0.30 -26.77 -19.70
N MET A 91 0.41 -26.86 -18.57
CA MET A 91 1.84 -27.19 -18.58
C MET A 91 2.11 -28.64 -19.03
N GLU A 92 1.22 -29.58 -18.69
CA GLU A 92 1.34 -30.97 -19.18
C GLU A 92 1.17 -31.06 -20.69
N GLU A 93 0.15 -30.39 -21.24
CA GLU A 93 -0.09 -30.32 -22.69
C GLU A 93 1.05 -29.63 -23.44
N ALA A 94 1.67 -28.62 -22.81
CA ALA A 94 2.85 -27.97 -23.36
C ALA A 94 4.14 -28.80 -23.23
N GLY A 95 4.09 -30.00 -22.66
CA GLY A 95 5.23 -30.90 -22.52
C GLY A 95 6.26 -30.45 -21.48
N ILE A 96 5.84 -29.67 -20.48
CA ILE A 96 6.75 -29.15 -19.45
C ILE A 96 7.17 -30.26 -18.49
N ALA A 97 8.47 -30.36 -18.22
CA ALA A 97 9.04 -31.33 -17.30
C ALA A 97 8.43 -31.25 -15.89
N ALA A 98 8.24 -32.41 -15.25
CA ALA A 98 7.56 -32.53 -13.96
C ALA A 98 8.17 -31.64 -12.85
N TYR A 99 9.51 -31.52 -12.81
CA TYR A 99 10.19 -30.67 -11.83
C TYR A 99 9.87 -29.19 -12.03
N ALA A 100 9.88 -28.69 -13.27
CA ALA A 100 9.60 -27.30 -13.59
C ALA A 100 8.13 -26.97 -13.28
N LYS A 101 7.22 -27.90 -13.58
CA LYS A 101 5.80 -27.82 -13.20
C LYS A 101 5.64 -27.68 -11.69
N ALA A 102 6.32 -28.52 -10.90
CA ALA A 102 6.25 -28.46 -9.44
C ALA A 102 6.73 -27.12 -8.88
N VAL A 103 7.84 -26.59 -9.38
CA VAL A 103 8.38 -25.27 -8.98
C VAL A 103 7.40 -24.15 -9.31
N VAL A 104 6.84 -24.13 -10.52
CA VAL A 104 5.88 -23.11 -10.93
C VAL A 104 4.61 -23.16 -10.10
N LEU A 105 4.06 -24.33 -9.85
CA LEU A 105 2.84 -24.47 -9.01
C LEU A 105 3.09 -24.03 -7.59
N ASP A 106 4.27 -24.29 -7.03
CA ASP A 106 4.64 -23.83 -5.70
C ASP A 106 4.73 -22.31 -5.65
N LEU A 107 5.37 -21.69 -6.64
CA LEU A 107 5.43 -20.22 -6.80
C LEU A 107 4.04 -19.59 -6.93
N LEU A 108 3.09 -20.25 -7.57
CA LEU A 108 1.74 -19.72 -7.82
C LEU A 108 0.75 -19.98 -6.68
N ARG A 109 1.01 -20.93 -5.77
CA ARG A 109 0.10 -21.25 -4.64
C ARG A 109 -0.16 -20.05 -3.74
N GLY A 110 0.89 -19.33 -3.35
CA GLY A 110 0.76 -18.14 -2.53
C GLY A 110 -0.09 -17.04 -3.19
N PRO A 111 0.26 -16.59 -4.42
CA PRO A 111 -0.56 -15.66 -5.18
C PRO A 111 -2.01 -16.12 -5.37
N ALA A 112 -2.25 -17.38 -5.72
CA ALA A 112 -3.59 -17.93 -5.92
C ALA A 112 -4.42 -17.95 -4.63
N ALA A 113 -3.81 -18.28 -3.49
CA ALA A 113 -4.46 -18.24 -2.19
C ALA A 113 -4.85 -16.80 -1.78
N ARG A 114 -4.00 -15.81 -2.10
CA ARG A 114 -4.30 -14.39 -1.86
C ARG A 114 -5.43 -13.83 -2.72
N LEU A 115 -5.78 -14.48 -3.84
CA LEU A 115 -6.93 -14.10 -4.66
C LEU A 115 -8.26 -14.59 -4.09
N VAL A 116 -8.24 -15.56 -3.16
CA VAL A 116 -9.47 -16.07 -2.53
C VAL A 116 -10.10 -14.94 -1.71
N ASN A 117 -11.30 -14.56 -2.11
CA ASN A 117 -12.05 -13.47 -1.52
C ASN A 117 -13.56 -13.78 -1.45
N ASP A 118 -13.89 -15.06 -1.30
CA ASP A 118 -15.24 -15.58 -1.10
C ASP A 118 -15.79 -15.33 0.32
N GLY A 119 -15.21 -14.33 0.99
CA GLY A 119 -15.67 -13.84 2.27
C GLY A 119 -17.07 -13.22 2.22
N ALA A 120 -17.55 -12.75 3.34
CA ALA A 120 -18.83 -12.07 3.45
C ALA A 120 -18.91 -10.89 2.46
N PRO A 121 -20.12 -10.58 1.95
CA PRO A 121 -20.34 -9.41 1.12
C PRO A 121 -19.72 -8.14 1.72
N LYS A 122 -19.24 -7.22 0.87
CA LYS A 122 -18.57 -5.98 1.33
C LYS A 122 -19.34 -5.20 2.37
N GLU A 123 -20.66 -5.14 2.26
CA GLU A 123 -21.51 -4.41 3.21
C GLU A 123 -21.53 -5.11 4.57
N ILE A 124 -21.57 -6.45 4.59
CA ILE A 124 -21.51 -7.23 5.83
C ILE A 124 -20.14 -7.07 6.51
N LEU A 125 -19.05 -7.15 5.74
CA LEU A 125 -17.71 -6.91 6.26
C LEU A 125 -17.58 -5.48 6.83
N LYS A 126 -18.08 -4.48 6.13
CA LYS A 126 -18.07 -3.09 6.58
C LYS A 126 -18.86 -2.91 7.87
N GLN A 127 -20.05 -3.54 7.95
CA GLN A 127 -20.85 -3.57 9.16
C GLN A 127 -20.11 -4.25 10.31
N ALA A 128 -19.52 -5.42 10.10
CA ALA A 128 -18.78 -6.15 11.12
C ALA A 128 -17.58 -5.36 11.67
N ILE A 129 -16.82 -4.68 10.81
CA ILE A 129 -15.72 -3.80 11.22
C ILE A 129 -16.25 -2.60 12.01
N ALA A 130 -17.39 -2.02 11.61
CA ALA A 130 -18.01 -0.91 12.33
C ALA A 130 -18.49 -1.35 13.72
N SER A 131 -19.25 -2.44 13.82
CA SER A 131 -19.73 -3.02 15.09
C SER A 131 -18.57 -3.35 16.03
N ALA A 132 -17.48 -3.92 15.50
CA ALA A 132 -16.28 -4.17 16.29
C ALA A 132 -15.66 -2.87 16.85
N GLY A 133 -15.66 -1.80 16.05
CA GLY A 133 -15.18 -0.48 16.47
C GLY A 133 -16.09 0.22 17.50
N GLU A 134 -17.37 -0.03 17.46
CA GLU A 134 -18.36 0.47 18.42
C GLU A 134 -18.32 -0.32 19.73
N GLY A 135 -17.86 -1.57 19.67
CA GLY A 135 -17.82 -2.48 20.82
C GLY A 135 -19.09 -3.31 20.98
N ASP A 136 -19.91 -3.40 19.92
CA ASP A 136 -21.13 -4.19 19.88
C ASP A 136 -20.77 -5.66 19.71
N LEU A 137 -20.59 -6.36 20.84
CA LEU A 137 -20.19 -7.76 20.88
C LEU A 137 -21.28 -8.67 20.31
N ASP A 138 -22.55 -8.38 20.54
CA ASP A 138 -23.65 -9.21 20.09
C ASP A 138 -23.75 -9.18 18.56
N ALA A 139 -23.64 -8.00 17.95
CA ALA A 139 -23.61 -7.87 16.50
C ALA A 139 -22.39 -8.57 15.89
N VAL A 140 -21.19 -8.41 16.50
CA VAL A 140 -19.96 -9.08 16.03
C VAL A 140 -20.11 -10.60 16.11
N THR A 141 -20.64 -11.12 17.21
CA THR A 141 -20.88 -12.56 17.41
C THR A 141 -21.82 -13.10 16.34
N THR A 142 -22.98 -12.48 16.17
CA THR A 142 -23.99 -12.89 15.18
C THR A 142 -23.39 -12.91 13.77
N LEU A 143 -22.70 -11.83 13.37
CA LEU A 143 -22.14 -11.73 12.03
C LEU A 143 -21.03 -12.77 11.77
N VAL A 144 -20.21 -13.08 12.77
CA VAL A 144 -19.16 -14.11 12.62
C VAL A 144 -19.75 -15.52 12.62
N GLU A 145 -20.82 -15.78 13.40
CA GLU A 145 -21.51 -17.08 13.36
C GLU A 145 -22.17 -17.33 11.99
N GLU A 146 -22.79 -16.31 11.40
CA GLU A 146 -23.38 -16.38 10.05
C GLU A 146 -22.30 -16.45 8.95
N HIS A 147 -21.16 -15.78 9.17
CA HIS A 147 -20.07 -15.66 8.21
C HIS A 147 -18.71 -15.90 8.90
N PRO A 148 -18.31 -17.13 9.21
CA PRO A 148 -17.11 -17.44 10.00
C PRO A 148 -15.81 -16.87 9.43
N ARG A 149 -15.73 -16.69 8.12
CA ARG A 149 -14.54 -16.09 7.47
C ARG A 149 -14.34 -14.59 7.74
N LEU A 150 -15.35 -13.92 8.29
CA LEU A 150 -15.19 -12.52 8.72
C LEU A 150 -14.10 -12.35 9.76
N ILE A 151 -13.75 -13.41 10.52
CA ILE A 151 -12.85 -13.34 11.66
C ILE A 151 -11.55 -12.59 11.32
N ASP A 152 -10.94 -12.92 10.15
CA ASP A 152 -9.68 -12.34 9.67
C ASP A 152 -9.82 -11.57 8.34
N GLN A 153 -11.06 -11.36 7.89
CA GLN A 153 -11.30 -10.71 6.62
C GLN A 153 -10.98 -9.21 6.67
N ARG A 154 -10.34 -8.70 5.62
CA ARG A 154 -10.04 -7.28 5.39
C ARG A 154 -10.73 -6.76 4.14
N ALA A 155 -11.04 -5.48 4.12
CA ALA A 155 -11.48 -4.77 2.92
C ALA A 155 -10.25 -4.16 2.20
N GLY A 156 -9.58 -4.94 1.36
CA GLY A 156 -8.30 -4.54 0.75
C GLY A 156 -7.21 -4.41 1.82
N ASP A 157 -6.47 -3.29 1.82
CA ASP A 157 -5.45 -2.99 2.84
C ASP A 157 -6.05 -2.43 4.14
N GLY A 158 -7.37 -2.45 4.25
CA GLY A 158 -8.10 -1.94 5.41
C GLY A 158 -7.91 -2.80 6.67
N PRO A 159 -8.48 -2.34 7.79
CA PRO A 159 -8.40 -3.06 9.06
C PRO A 159 -9.26 -4.32 9.07
N THR A 160 -8.88 -5.29 9.93
CA THR A 160 -9.77 -6.36 10.40
C THR A 160 -10.69 -5.85 11.51
N MET A 161 -11.67 -6.68 11.92
CA MET A 161 -12.44 -6.42 13.13
C MET A 161 -11.55 -6.31 14.37
N LEU A 162 -10.59 -7.25 14.53
CA LEU A 162 -9.65 -7.25 15.65
C LEU A 162 -8.81 -5.98 15.70
N TRP A 163 -8.25 -5.56 14.56
CA TRP A 163 -7.47 -4.33 14.47
C TRP A 163 -8.31 -3.10 14.86
N THR A 164 -9.54 -3.03 14.39
CA THR A 164 -10.44 -1.89 14.67
C THR A 164 -10.86 -1.86 16.13
N ALA A 165 -11.21 -3.01 16.70
CA ALA A 165 -11.52 -3.15 18.12
C ALA A 165 -10.32 -2.81 19.01
N ALA A 166 -9.12 -3.25 18.64
CA ALA A 166 -7.88 -2.95 19.34
C ALA A 166 -7.58 -1.45 19.35
N ARG A 167 -7.66 -0.78 18.20
CA ARG A 167 -7.50 0.68 18.08
C ARG A 167 -8.47 1.45 18.98
N ARG A 168 -9.71 1.00 19.06
CA ARG A 168 -10.77 1.64 19.85
C ARG A 168 -10.75 1.22 21.32
N GLY A 169 -9.95 0.21 21.70
CA GLY A 169 -9.89 -0.33 23.07
C GLY A 169 -11.13 -1.09 23.48
N ARG A 170 -11.78 -1.79 22.54
CA ARG A 170 -12.99 -2.58 22.78
C ARG A 170 -12.64 -3.95 23.32
N LEU A 171 -12.08 -3.99 24.51
CA LEU A 171 -11.51 -5.19 25.12
C LEU A 171 -12.44 -6.42 25.12
N PRO A 172 -13.75 -6.32 25.40
CA PRO A 172 -14.66 -7.47 25.32
C PRO A 172 -14.69 -8.07 23.90
N VAL A 173 -14.77 -7.24 22.86
CA VAL A 173 -14.75 -7.68 21.46
C VAL A 173 -13.39 -8.28 21.11
N VAL A 174 -12.27 -7.66 21.53
CA VAL A 174 -10.92 -8.19 21.32
C VAL A 174 -10.78 -9.58 21.94
N ARG A 175 -11.22 -9.76 23.19
CA ARG A 175 -11.17 -11.04 23.89
C ARG A 175 -11.96 -12.13 23.15
N TRP A 176 -13.16 -11.79 22.74
CA TRP A 176 -14.01 -12.73 22.01
C TRP A 176 -13.41 -13.12 20.66
N LEU A 177 -12.94 -12.15 19.86
CA LEU A 177 -12.32 -12.39 18.57
C LEU A 177 -11.09 -13.29 18.69
N VAL A 178 -10.19 -13.00 19.64
CA VAL A 178 -8.99 -13.81 19.89
C VAL A 178 -9.36 -15.21 20.37
N ALA A 179 -10.32 -15.35 21.28
CA ALA A 179 -10.81 -16.65 21.75
C ALA A 179 -11.48 -17.47 20.63
N THR A 180 -12.08 -16.80 19.64
CA THR A 180 -12.70 -17.43 18.46
C THR A 180 -11.68 -17.76 17.37
N GLY A 181 -10.40 -17.36 17.54
CA GLY A 181 -9.30 -17.72 16.66
C GLY A 181 -8.86 -16.64 15.67
N ALA A 182 -9.21 -15.38 15.94
CA ALA A 182 -8.68 -14.26 15.14
C ALA A 182 -7.15 -14.21 15.22
N ASP A 183 -6.50 -14.02 14.08
CA ASP A 183 -5.05 -13.87 14.01
C ASP A 183 -4.64 -12.49 14.54
N VAL A 184 -3.88 -12.50 15.65
CA VAL A 184 -3.41 -11.29 16.34
C VAL A 184 -2.34 -10.53 15.57
N GLU A 185 -1.77 -11.14 14.54
CA GLU A 185 -0.69 -10.57 13.74
C GLU A 185 -1.17 -9.90 12.44
N ILE A 186 -2.42 -10.11 12.01
CA ILE A 186 -2.90 -9.52 10.75
C ILE A 186 -2.90 -7.99 10.86
N PRO A 187 -2.02 -7.32 10.11
CA PRO A 187 -1.91 -5.87 10.19
C PRO A 187 -3.04 -5.19 9.41
N GLY A 188 -3.31 -3.97 9.79
CA GLY A 188 -4.25 -3.10 9.10
C GLY A 188 -3.72 -1.69 8.97
N SER A 189 -4.30 -0.93 8.04
CA SER A 189 -4.06 0.50 7.90
C SER A 189 -5.38 1.25 7.97
N ALA A 190 -5.35 2.42 8.58
CA ALA A 190 -6.41 3.40 8.45
C ALA A 190 -5.80 4.66 7.84
N VAL A 191 -6.15 4.97 6.61
CA VAL A 191 -5.55 6.03 5.77
C VAL A 191 -5.35 7.38 6.50
N HIS A 192 -6.17 7.67 7.53
CA HIS A 192 -6.07 8.89 8.34
C HIS A 192 -5.23 8.73 9.62
N VAL A 193 -4.71 7.52 9.91
CA VAL A 193 -4.00 7.19 11.15
C VAL A 193 -2.58 6.76 10.88
N THR A 194 -2.42 5.83 9.93
CA THR A 194 -1.12 5.26 9.54
C THR A 194 -1.03 5.17 8.02
N GLN A 195 0.17 5.40 7.47
CA GLN A 195 0.47 5.13 6.06
C GLN A 195 1.08 3.75 5.84
N VAL A 196 1.49 3.11 6.92
CA VAL A 196 2.05 1.77 6.95
C VAL A 196 1.08 0.80 7.60
N MET A 197 1.23 -0.47 7.27
CA MET A 197 0.48 -1.55 7.89
C MET A 197 1.06 -1.85 9.28
N VAL A 198 0.23 -1.84 10.31
CA VAL A 198 0.65 -2.12 11.69
C VAL A 198 -0.22 -3.17 12.33
N SER A 199 0.37 -3.99 13.23
CA SER A 199 -0.37 -5.04 13.94
C SER A 199 -1.45 -4.50 14.88
N PRO A 200 -2.43 -5.32 15.28
CA PRO A 200 -3.42 -4.95 16.30
C PRO A 200 -2.78 -4.50 17.62
N TYR A 201 -1.67 -5.13 18.02
CA TYR A 201 -0.89 -4.70 19.19
C TYR A 201 -0.32 -3.28 19.01
N CYS A 202 0.37 -3.06 17.91
CA CYS A 202 1.03 -1.80 17.61
C CYS A 202 0.02 -0.63 17.62
N ILE A 203 -1.15 -0.81 16.98
CA ILE A 203 -2.18 0.24 16.95
C ILE A 203 -2.86 0.44 18.32
N ALA A 204 -2.97 -0.59 19.14
CA ALA A 204 -3.49 -0.47 20.50
C ALA A 204 -2.57 0.38 21.37
N VAL A 205 -1.24 0.12 21.34
CA VAL A 205 -0.23 0.94 22.04
C VAL A 205 -0.27 2.39 21.58
N ARG A 206 -0.23 2.62 20.28
CA ARG A 206 -0.32 3.96 19.66
C ARG A 206 -1.58 4.71 20.11
N SER A 207 -2.70 4.00 20.21
CA SER A 207 -3.97 4.57 20.65
C SER A 207 -4.15 4.63 22.15
N ARG A 208 -3.10 4.35 22.94
CA ARG A 208 -3.09 4.35 24.41
C ARG A 208 -4.12 3.39 25.03
N ARG A 209 -4.32 2.23 24.41
CA ARG A 209 -5.25 1.17 24.85
C ARG A 209 -4.47 0.11 25.64
N THR A 210 -3.92 0.49 26.79
CA THR A 210 -2.94 -0.29 27.55
C THR A 210 -3.43 -1.70 27.89
N GLU A 211 -4.67 -1.85 28.36
CA GLU A 211 -5.21 -3.17 28.73
C GLU A 211 -5.37 -4.07 27.48
N THR A 212 -5.79 -3.50 26.35
CA THR A 212 -5.93 -4.21 25.09
C THR A 212 -4.56 -4.64 24.55
N ALA A 213 -3.58 -3.74 24.59
CA ALA A 213 -2.21 -4.05 24.17
C ALA A 213 -1.62 -5.18 25.00
N ARG A 214 -1.74 -5.11 26.34
CA ARG A 214 -1.30 -6.17 27.25
C ARG A 214 -1.97 -7.50 26.92
N TYR A 215 -3.29 -7.49 26.74
CA TYR A 215 -4.03 -8.71 26.40
C TYR A 215 -3.52 -9.34 25.08
N LEU A 216 -3.27 -8.53 24.05
CA LEU A 216 -2.74 -9.02 22.76
C LEU A 216 -1.34 -9.63 22.91
N LEU A 217 -0.43 -9.00 23.69
CA LEU A 217 0.88 -9.59 23.99
C LEU A 217 0.76 -10.94 24.72
N ASP A 218 -0.09 -11.02 25.75
CA ASP A 218 -0.32 -12.23 26.52
C ASP A 218 -0.91 -13.38 25.64
N HIS A 219 -1.46 -13.02 24.45
CA HIS A 219 -2.07 -13.97 23.50
C HIS A 219 -1.28 -14.09 22.18
N GLY A 220 0.02 -13.79 22.21
CA GLY A 220 0.94 -14.14 21.13
C GLY A 220 1.29 -13.04 20.13
N ALA A 221 0.82 -11.80 20.34
CA ALA A 221 1.29 -10.69 19.54
C ALA A 221 2.79 -10.44 19.74
N ARG A 222 3.50 -10.10 18.67
CA ARG A 222 4.96 -9.91 18.67
C ARG A 222 5.35 -8.46 18.43
N VAL A 223 6.48 -8.07 19.00
CA VAL A 223 7.14 -6.80 18.71
C VAL A 223 8.24 -7.07 17.67
N ASP A 224 7.88 -7.07 16.40
CA ASP A 224 8.84 -7.21 15.31
C ASP A 224 9.59 -5.88 15.05
N VAL A 225 10.52 -5.88 14.10
CA VAL A 225 11.32 -4.70 13.75
C VAL A 225 10.44 -3.52 13.29
N PHE A 226 9.33 -3.80 12.63
CA PHE A 226 8.41 -2.77 12.13
C PHE A 226 7.61 -2.15 13.27
N CYS A 227 7.13 -2.98 14.17
CA CYS A 227 6.43 -2.55 15.38
C CYS A 227 7.36 -1.75 16.29
N ALA A 228 8.57 -2.25 16.58
CA ALA A 228 9.57 -1.56 17.37
C ALA A 228 9.93 -0.19 16.80
N ALA A 229 10.12 -0.11 15.48
CA ALA A 229 10.39 1.13 14.76
C ALA A 229 9.21 2.13 14.86
N PHE A 230 7.99 1.66 14.63
CA PHE A 230 6.78 2.50 14.68
C PHE A 230 6.49 3.04 16.08
N LEU A 231 6.70 2.24 17.11
CA LEU A 231 6.49 2.64 18.51
C LEU A 231 7.65 3.44 19.11
N GLY A 232 8.83 3.37 18.47
CA GLY A 232 10.04 3.98 18.98
C GLY A 232 10.66 3.21 20.16
N GLU A 233 10.47 1.89 20.21
CA GLU A 233 11.03 1.00 21.23
C GLU A 233 12.49 0.71 20.91
N LEU A 234 13.39 1.61 21.36
CA LEU A 234 14.79 1.64 20.92
C LEU A 234 15.57 0.39 21.30
N ASP A 235 15.29 -0.25 22.42
CA ASP A 235 16.03 -1.44 22.85
C ASP A 235 15.69 -2.64 21.97
N ALA A 236 14.41 -2.90 21.75
CA ALA A 236 13.96 -3.92 20.80
C ALA A 236 14.45 -3.62 19.36
N LEU A 237 14.43 -2.35 18.96
CA LEU A 237 14.92 -1.94 17.64
C LEU A 237 16.43 -2.20 17.48
N ARG A 238 17.26 -1.95 18.52
CA ARG A 238 18.69 -2.28 18.50
C ARG A 238 18.95 -3.77 18.34
N GLU A 239 18.19 -4.62 19.02
CA GLU A 239 18.28 -6.07 18.88
C GLU A 239 17.98 -6.51 17.43
N HIS A 240 16.92 -5.97 16.83
CA HIS A 240 16.56 -6.25 15.44
C HIS A 240 17.60 -5.73 14.43
N ILE A 241 18.18 -4.55 14.67
CA ILE A 241 19.27 -3.99 13.86
C ILE A 241 20.51 -4.90 13.95
N ALA A 242 20.88 -5.35 15.15
CA ALA A 242 21.99 -6.27 15.35
C ALA A 242 21.77 -7.62 14.63
N ALA A 243 20.51 -8.04 14.47
CA ALA A 243 20.12 -9.20 13.66
C ALA A 243 20.13 -8.93 12.13
N GLY A 244 20.52 -7.74 11.68
CA GLY A 244 20.63 -7.40 10.25
C GLY A 244 19.33 -6.93 9.60
N LEU A 245 18.31 -6.57 10.38
CA LEU A 245 16.97 -6.23 9.89
C LEU A 245 16.77 -4.73 9.58
N VAL A 246 17.82 -3.93 9.54
CA VAL A 246 17.76 -2.46 9.34
C VAL A 246 17.02 -2.05 8.06
N ASN A 247 17.18 -2.79 6.98
CA ASN A 247 16.52 -2.59 5.68
C ASN A 247 15.57 -3.74 5.31
N ALA A 248 15.05 -4.47 6.30
CA ALA A 248 14.05 -5.51 6.07
C ALA A 248 12.84 -4.92 5.34
N GLN A 249 12.24 -5.69 4.44
CA GLN A 249 11.05 -5.27 3.73
C GLN A 249 9.80 -5.81 4.44
N SER A 250 8.81 -4.96 4.62
CA SER A 250 7.53 -5.38 5.19
C SER A 250 6.86 -6.40 4.26
N PRO A 251 6.49 -7.58 4.77
CA PRO A 251 5.84 -8.61 3.96
C PRO A 251 4.38 -8.27 3.62
N HIS A 252 3.84 -7.20 4.17
CA HIS A 252 2.41 -6.86 4.10
C HIS A 252 2.11 -5.72 3.14
N GLU A 253 3.13 -5.13 2.51
CA GLU A 253 2.96 -3.97 1.64
C GLU A 253 3.46 -4.26 0.24
N ASP A 254 2.51 -4.56 -0.65
CA ASP A 254 2.77 -5.04 -2.02
C ASP A 254 3.19 -3.93 -3.01
N PHE A 255 3.06 -2.64 -2.63
CA PHE A 255 3.17 -1.54 -3.58
C PHE A 255 4.52 -0.86 -3.64
N HIS A 256 5.23 -0.84 -2.52
CA HIS A 256 6.54 -0.24 -2.39
C HIS A 256 7.32 -0.98 -1.29
N PRO A 257 8.64 -1.09 -1.40
CA PRO A 257 9.44 -1.68 -0.32
C PRO A 257 9.33 -0.78 0.92
N VAL A 258 8.44 -1.12 1.84
CA VAL A 258 8.31 -0.45 3.12
C VAL A 258 9.29 -1.07 4.10
N THR A 259 10.13 -0.23 4.71
CA THR A 259 11.20 -0.65 5.62
C THR A 259 10.91 -0.19 7.06
N PRO A 260 11.67 -0.65 8.07
CA PRO A 260 11.55 -0.13 9.43
C PRO A 260 11.65 1.40 9.50
N LEU A 261 12.45 2.02 8.61
CA LEU A 261 12.55 3.48 8.54
C LEU A 261 11.19 4.14 8.21
N HIS A 262 10.41 3.57 7.30
CA HIS A 262 9.05 4.06 7.00
C HIS A 262 8.14 3.97 8.22
N HIS A 263 8.24 2.88 8.98
CA HIS A 263 7.46 2.69 10.21
C HIS A 263 7.87 3.70 11.29
N ALA A 264 9.18 3.94 11.50
CA ALA A 264 9.67 4.92 12.46
C ALA A 264 9.20 6.34 12.12
N VAL A 265 9.27 6.73 10.85
CA VAL A 265 8.82 8.03 10.37
C VAL A 265 7.29 8.14 10.51
N ASP A 266 6.51 7.15 10.11
CA ASP A 266 5.05 7.18 10.24
C ASP A 266 4.60 7.13 11.71
N GLY A 267 5.36 6.45 12.56
CA GLY A 267 5.21 6.46 14.02
C GLY A 267 5.53 7.82 14.66
N GLY A 268 6.23 8.70 13.96
CA GLY A 268 6.68 10.01 14.45
C GLY A 268 7.84 9.92 15.43
N SER A 269 8.57 8.82 15.47
CA SER A 269 9.69 8.62 16.39
C SER A 269 10.99 9.17 15.79
N VAL A 270 11.38 10.37 16.20
CA VAL A 270 12.69 10.96 15.82
C VAL A 270 13.84 10.05 16.28
N ALA A 271 13.79 9.53 17.49
CA ALA A 271 14.85 8.70 18.03
C ALA A 271 15.03 7.37 17.28
N ALA A 272 13.94 6.68 16.93
CA ALA A 272 14.01 5.47 16.12
C ALA A 272 14.48 5.76 14.68
N THR A 273 14.01 6.87 14.09
CA THR A 273 14.45 7.32 12.77
C THR A 273 15.95 7.60 12.76
N THR A 274 16.47 8.34 13.77
CA THR A 274 17.91 8.60 13.91
C THR A 274 18.70 7.30 14.03
N LEU A 275 18.28 6.41 14.95
CA LEU A 275 18.95 5.13 15.16
C LEU A 275 19.02 4.29 13.89
N LEU A 276 17.94 4.22 13.12
CA LEU A 276 17.90 3.48 11.85
C LEU A 276 18.81 4.10 10.79
N LEU A 277 18.79 5.42 10.63
CA LEU A 277 19.63 6.13 9.66
C LEU A 277 21.11 6.00 10.00
N GLU A 278 21.50 6.16 11.29
CA GLU A 278 22.87 5.94 11.75
C GLU A 278 23.32 4.48 11.59
N SER A 279 22.37 3.54 11.61
CA SER A 279 22.62 2.10 11.38
C SER A 279 22.62 1.70 9.91
N GLY A 280 22.49 2.64 8.97
CA GLY A 280 22.58 2.39 7.53
C GLY A 280 21.23 2.12 6.86
N ALA A 281 20.12 2.60 7.42
CA ALA A 281 18.84 2.62 6.71
C ALA A 281 18.91 3.58 5.52
N ASP A 282 18.38 3.14 4.37
CA ASP A 282 18.39 3.93 3.15
C ASP A 282 17.20 4.90 3.10
N ALA A 283 17.49 6.20 3.26
CA ALA A 283 16.50 7.26 3.18
C ALA A 283 15.96 7.52 1.75
N ARG A 284 16.62 6.98 0.72
CA ARG A 284 16.21 7.11 -0.69
C ARG A 284 15.18 6.08 -1.10
N THR A 285 14.98 5.06 -0.27
CA THR A 285 14.01 4.01 -0.55
C THR A 285 12.60 4.61 -0.64
N CYS A 286 11.88 4.28 -1.71
CA CYS A 286 10.46 4.63 -1.94
C CYS A 286 10.13 6.10 -2.22
N GLY A 287 10.98 6.79 -2.93
CA GLY A 287 10.60 8.01 -3.64
C GLY A 287 9.72 8.99 -2.86
N GLY A 288 10.27 9.71 -1.90
CA GLY A 288 9.58 10.80 -1.23
C GLY A 288 8.48 10.43 -0.22
N ARG A 289 8.13 9.16 -0.04
CA ARG A 289 7.12 8.77 0.96
C ARG A 289 7.53 9.09 2.38
N LEU A 290 8.82 8.93 2.70
CA LEU A 290 9.36 9.28 4.02
C LEU A 290 9.17 10.76 4.33
N LEU A 291 9.59 11.62 3.39
CA LEU A 291 9.41 13.06 3.51
C LEU A 291 7.92 13.44 3.56
N THR A 292 7.08 12.74 2.76
CA THR A 292 5.62 12.91 2.78
C THR A 292 5.06 12.66 4.16
N SER A 293 5.41 11.52 4.76
CA SER A 293 4.88 11.14 6.06
C SER A 293 5.34 12.14 7.14
N ALA A 294 6.63 12.49 7.14
CA ALA A 294 7.19 13.49 8.05
C ALA A 294 6.54 14.87 7.92
N ALA A 295 6.36 15.35 6.68
CA ALA A 295 5.73 16.64 6.39
C ALA A 295 4.25 16.66 6.82
N ARG A 296 3.49 15.60 6.54
CA ARG A 296 2.09 15.49 6.93
C ARG A 296 1.88 15.46 8.44
N GLN A 297 2.88 14.98 9.19
CA GLN A 297 2.88 15.01 10.66
C GLN A 297 3.31 16.37 11.23
N GLY A 298 3.73 17.32 10.39
CA GLY A 298 4.27 18.59 10.83
C GLY A 298 5.64 18.48 11.53
N SER A 299 6.37 17.38 11.31
CA SER A 299 7.63 17.16 12.01
C SER A 299 8.83 17.67 11.24
N ILE A 300 9.19 18.94 11.49
CA ILE A 300 10.39 19.59 10.93
C ILE A 300 11.66 18.79 11.24
N HIS A 301 11.75 18.21 12.42
CA HIS A 301 12.91 17.41 12.84
C HIS A 301 13.08 16.18 11.97
N LEU A 302 11.99 15.43 11.68
CA LEU A 302 12.04 14.27 10.78
C LEU A 302 12.37 14.68 9.34
N VAL A 303 11.77 15.78 8.84
CA VAL A 303 12.06 16.27 7.48
C VAL A 303 13.55 16.62 7.36
N ARG A 304 14.11 17.39 8.30
CA ARG A 304 15.52 17.76 8.29
C ARG A 304 16.42 16.51 8.37
N LEU A 305 16.15 15.61 9.30
CA LEU A 305 16.93 14.40 9.50
C LEU A 305 16.98 13.53 8.25
N LEU A 306 15.85 13.35 7.57
CA LEU A 306 15.77 12.58 6.33
C LEU A 306 16.56 13.23 5.19
N LEU A 307 16.49 14.56 5.06
CA LEU A 307 17.23 15.32 4.03
C LEU A 307 18.75 15.26 4.29
N GLU A 308 19.19 15.40 5.54
CA GLU A 308 20.60 15.26 5.95
C GLU A 308 21.16 13.86 5.61
N HIS A 309 20.29 12.83 5.57
CA HIS A 309 20.67 11.45 5.21
C HIS A 309 20.34 11.09 3.76
N GLY A 310 20.10 12.08 2.91
CA GLY A 310 20.04 11.91 1.45
C GLY A 310 18.67 11.60 0.87
N ALA A 311 17.59 11.80 1.60
CA ALA A 311 16.26 11.82 1.01
C ALA A 311 16.16 12.97 0.00
N GLU A 312 15.59 12.70 -1.18
CA GLU A 312 15.53 13.70 -2.24
C GLU A 312 14.33 14.63 -2.05
N ALA A 313 14.61 15.93 -1.88
CA ALA A 313 13.57 16.95 -1.71
C ALA A 313 12.62 17.02 -2.91
N ALA A 314 13.12 16.78 -4.13
CA ALA A 314 12.33 16.73 -5.35
C ALA A 314 11.21 15.68 -5.31
N GLU A 315 11.40 14.58 -4.57
CA GLU A 315 10.39 13.55 -4.37
C GLU A 315 9.31 13.98 -3.36
N ALA A 316 9.66 14.87 -2.43
CA ALA A 316 8.72 15.42 -1.44
C ALA A 316 7.64 16.30 -2.07
N ALA A 317 7.91 16.91 -3.19
CA ALA A 317 6.98 17.81 -3.88
C ALA A 317 5.79 17.11 -4.55
N SER A 318 5.84 15.79 -4.70
CA SER A 318 4.65 15.02 -5.11
C SER A 318 3.57 14.99 -4.00
N LEU A 319 3.86 15.62 -2.89
CA LEU A 319 3.00 15.71 -1.74
C LEU A 319 1.86 16.67 -2.05
N GLY A 320 0.73 16.20 -2.24
CA GLY A 320 -0.46 17.03 -2.15
C GLY A 320 -0.31 18.07 -1.03
N PRO A 321 -1.26 18.87 -0.77
CA PRO A 321 -1.10 20.26 -0.35
C PRO A 321 0.04 20.45 0.67
N LEU A 322 1.16 20.99 0.23
CA LEU A 322 2.18 21.64 1.08
C LEU A 322 1.53 22.74 1.97
N GLY A 323 0.23 22.90 1.82
CA GLY A 323 -0.53 23.99 2.38
C GLY A 323 -1.00 23.86 3.81
N THR A 324 -0.68 22.77 4.52
CA THR A 324 -1.08 22.70 5.93
C THR A 324 0.00 23.13 6.89
N ASP A 325 1.26 23.19 6.47
CA ASP A 325 2.34 23.70 7.31
C ASP A 325 3.34 24.54 6.49
N ARG A 326 3.19 25.86 6.57
CA ARG A 326 4.05 26.86 5.92
C ARG A 326 5.53 26.65 6.27
N THR A 327 5.83 26.23 7.50
CA THR A 327 7.18 26.05 7.99
C THR A 327 7.92 24.91 7.26
N ILE A 328 7.20 23.87 6.83
CA ILE A 328 7.78 22.78 6.05
C ILE A 328 8.05 23.24 4.62
N GLY A 329 7.14 24.00 4.02
CA GLY A 329 7.34 24.61 2.72
C GLY A 329 8.58 25.51 2.71
N GLU A 330 8.72 26.40 3.69
CA GLU A 330 9.87 27.28 3.90
C GLU A 330 11.17 26.46 4.05
N LEU A 331 11.15 25.37 4.79
CA LEU A 331 12.30 24.49 4.94
C LEU A 331 12.71 23.81 3.62
N LEU A 332 11.75 23.30 2.87
CA LEU A 332 12.03 22.66 1.58
C LEU A 332 12.64 23.65 0.59
N VAL A 333 12.10 24.86 0.49
CA VAL A 333 12.65 25.92 -0.35
C VAL A 333 14.04 26.34 0.11
N ALA A 334 14.27 26.49 1.44
CA ALA A 334 15.57 26.82 2.00
C ALA A 334 16.63 25.74 1.74
N LEU A 335 16.20 24.49 1.55
CA LEU A 335 17.05 23.34 1.19
C LEU A 335 17.20 23.15 -0.33
N GLY A 336 16.79 24.15 -1.13
CA GLY A 336 16.99 24.17 -2.58
C GLY A 336 15.89 23.51 -3.39
N PHE A 337 14.72 23.24 -2.79
CA PHE A 337 13.58 22.74 -3.53
C PHE A 337 13.02 23.83 -4.45
N ASP A 338 12.99 23.57 -5.75
CA ASP A 338 12.41 24.49 -6.74
C ASP A 338 10.93 24.17 -6.99
N LEU A 339 10.05 25.07 -6.54
CA LEU A 339 8.59 24.96 -6.70
C LEU A 339 8.14 25.08 -8.17
N ASN A 340 9.04 25.45 -9.08
CA ASN A 340 8.73 25.71 -10.48
C ASN A 340 9.12 24.56 -11.41
N VAL A 341 9.74 23.50 -10.87
CA VAL A 341 10.07 22.31 -11.65
C VAL A 341 8.90 21.33 -11.61
N PRO A 342 8.46 20.80 -12.79
CA PRO A 342 7.48 19.73 -12.83
C PRO A 342 7.98 18.48 -12.09
N ILE A 343 7.14 17.97 -11.22
CA ILE A 343 7.38 16.80 -10.41
C ILE A 343 6.56 15.59 -10.93
N ARG A 344 5.85 14.93 -10.07
CA ARG A 344 5.03 13.78 -10.43
C ARG A 344 3.95 14.13 -11.45
N ASP A 345 3.68 13.21 -12.39
CA ASP A 345 2.66 13.39 -13.45
C ASP A 345 2.88 14.63 -14.32
N GLN A 346 4.09 15.15 -14.33
CA GLN A 346 4.47 16.34 -15.10
C GLN A 346 3.78 17.66 -14.64
N GLU A 347 3.32 17.70 -13.40
CA GLU A 347 2.70 18.86 -12.77
C GLU A 347 3.71 19.60 -11.86
N THR A 348 3.63 20.92 -11.77
CA THR A 348 4.28 21.68 -10.69
C THR A 348 3.40 21.62 -9.42
N PRO A 349 3.94 21.87 -8.21
CA PRO A 349 3.14 21.97 -6.99
C PRO A 349 1.92 22.87 -7.15
N LEU A 350 2.10 24.03 -7.82
CA LEU A 350 1.04 25.01 -8.02
C LEU A 350 -0.02 24.52 -9.02
N THR A 351 0.38 23.91 -10.15
CA THR A 351 -0.58 23.34 -11.12
C THR A 351 -1.34 22.16 -10.54
N MET A 352 -0.69 21.34 -9.70
CA MET A 352 -1.33 20.22 -9.00
C MET A 352 -2.43 20.71 -8.03
N SER A 353 -2.17 21.80 -7.32
CA SER A 353 -3.13 22.39 -6.37
C SER A 353 -4.35 23.03 -7.04
N CYS A 354 -4.28 23.26 -8.36
CA CYS A 354 -5.38 23.82 -9.15
C CYS A 354 -6.27 22.77 -9.82
N ARG A 355 -6.01 21.46 -9.63
CA ARG A 355 -6.76 20.39 -10.33
C ARG A 355 -8.14 20.15 -9.73
N ALA A 356 -9.14 19.95 -10.60
CA ALA A 356 -10.52 19.71 -10.20
C ALA A 356 -10.73 18.46 -9.34
N ASP A 357 -9.93 17.40 -9.54
CA ASP A 357 -10.01 16.14 -8.78
C ASP A 357 -9.56 16.26 -7.31
N LYS A 358 -8.95 17.39 -6.94
CA LYS A 358 -8.47 17.71 -5.59
C LYS A 358 -9.41 18.61 -4.80
N GLY A 359 -10.36 19.24 -5.46
CA GLY A 359 -11.18 20.31 -4.88
C GLY A 359 -10.45 21.67 -4.86
N GLU A 360 -11.14 22.74 -4.45
CA GLU A 360 -10.57 24.05 -4.34
C GLU A 360 -9.88 24.26 -2.99
N HIS A 361 -8.56 24.53 -3.00
CA HIS A 361 -7.72 24.77 -1.82
C HIS A 361 -6.97 26.10 -1.94
N PRO A 362 -7.66 27.26 -1.83
CA PRO A 362 -7.05 28.57 -2.03
C PRO A 362 -5.93 28.86 -1.01
N GLU A 363 -6.02 28.30 0.20
CA GLU A 363 -5.00 28.44 1.25
C GLU A 363 -3.66 27.80 0.82
N THR A 364 -3.72 26.65 0.15
CA THR A 364 -2.53 25.96 -0.40
C THR A 364 -1.93 26.76 -1.54
N VAL A 365 -2.75 27.30 -2.43
CA VAL A 365 -2.31 28.14 -3.55
C VAL A 365 -1.64 29.41 -3.02
N ALA A 366 -2.24 30.07 -2.04
CA ALA A 366 -1.64 31.27 -1.41
C ALA A 366 -0.28 30.95 -0.78
N ALA A 367 -0.17 29.85 -0.02
CA ALA A 367 1.09 29.43 0.60
C ALA A 367 2.18 29.15 -0.45
N LEU A 368 1.86 28.45 -1.55
CA LEU A 368 2.83 28.19 -2.62
C LEU A 368 3.30 29.46 -3.31
N LEU A 369 2.40 30.41 -3.56
CA LEU A 369 2.74 31.71 -4.12
C LEU A 369 3.64 32.54 -3.17
N ASP A 370 3.33 32.56 -1.87
CA ASP A 370 4.15 33.21 -0.84
C ASP A 370 5.56 32.60 -0.73
N LEU A 371 5.69 31.29 -1.00
CA LEU A 371 6.96 30.56 -1.02
C LEU A 371 7.76 30.75 -2.32
N GLY A 372 7.24 31.47 -3.30
CA GLY A 372 7.94 31.81 -4.54
C GLY A 372 7.58 30.91 -5.72
N ALA A 373 6.47 30.20 -5.69
CA ALA A 373 5.97 29.53 -6.89
C ALA A 373 5.55 30.58 -7.94
N ASP A 374 6.07 30.41 -9.16
CA ASP A 374 5.70 31.31 -10.29
C ASP A 374 4.29 30.97 -10.79
N PRO A 375 3.32 31.90 -10.72
CA PRO A 375 1.95 31.68 -11.15
C PRO A 375 1.82 31.42 -12.66
N ASN A 376 2.88 31.62 -13.45
CA ASN A 376 2.89 31.42 -14.89
C ASN A 376 3.61 30.15 -15.34
N THR A 377 4.28 29.42 -14.46
CA THR A 377 4.97 28.20 -14.83
C THR A 377 3.97 27.12 -15.22
N PRO A 378 3.99 26.66 -16.49
CA PRO A 378 3.07 25.62 -16.95
C PRO A 378 3.50 24.25 -16.46
N ASN A 379 2.56 23.31 -16.41
CA ASN A 379 2.89 21.88 -16.34
C ASN A 379 3.54 21.39 -17.65
N ALA A 380 4.04 20.15 -17.67
CA ALA A 380 4.65 19.61 -18.89
C ALA A 380 3.68 19.42 -20.08
N LYS A 381 2.38 19.63 -19.87
CA LYS A 381 1.36 19.71 -20.93
C LYS A 381 1.12 21.13 -21.45
N GLY A 382 1.91 22.10 -21.00
CA GLY A 382 1.79 23.51 -21.37
C GLY A 382 0.62 24.25 -20.71
N ARG A 383 -0.05 23.68 -19.71
CA ARG A 383 -1.19 24.32 -19.03
C ARG A 383 -0.70 25.11 -17.82
N THR A 384 -1.04 26.40 -17.77
CA THR A 384 -0.73 27.26 -16.62
C THR A 384 -1.66 26.98 -15.43
N PRO A 385 -1.25 27.30 -14.18
CA PRO A 385 -2.12 27.23 -13.00
C PRO A 385 -3.46 27.95 -13.21
N LEU A 386 -3.44 29.15 -13.81
CA LEU A 386 -4.65 29.93 -14.10
C LEU A 386 -5.59 29.20 -15.08
N ALA A 387 -5.06 28.60 -16.14
CA ALA A 387 -5.86 27.85 -17.11
C ALA A 387 -6.51 26.62 -16.47
N ILE A 388 -5.79 25.93 -15.56
CA ILE A 388 -6.30 24.76 -14.85
C ILE A 388 -7.39 25.17 -13.85
N ALA A 389 -7.15 26.18 -13.02
CA ALA A 389 -8.11 26.68 -12.03
C ALA A 389 -9.39 27.22 -12.69
N THR A 390 -9.25 27.95 -13.81
CA THR A 390 -10.40 28.45 -14.59
C THR A 390 -11.22 27.29 -15.16
N GLY A 391 -10.56 26.28 -15.72
CA GLY A 391 -11.23 25.09 -16.24
C GLY A 391 -11.91 24.22 -15.16
N ALA A 392 -11.44 24.33 -13.90
CA ALA A 392 -12.03 23.67 -12.74
C ALA A 392 -13.18 24.46 -12.10
N GLY A 393 -13.37 25.75 -12.47
CA GLY A 393 -14.36 26.63 -11.85
C GLY A 393 -13.99 27.12 -10.45
N PHE A 394 -12.69 27.28 -10.15
CA PHE A 394 -12.17 27.65 -8.84
C PHE A 394 -12.00 29.17 -8.72
N ASP A 395 -13.09 29.87 -8.46
CA ASP A 395 -13.11 31.35 -8.51
C ASP A 395 -12.16 32.03 -7.50
N ARG A 396 -12.06 31.50 -6.27
CA ARG A 396 -11.15 32.02 -5.24
C ARG A 396 -9.68 31.82 -5.64
N THR A 397 -9.36 30.65 -6.18
CA THR A 397 -8.01 30.32 -6.68
C THR A 397 -7.64 31.19 -7.89
N VAL A 398 -8.57 31.40 -8.83
CA VAL A 398 -8.39 32.30 -9.98
C VAL A 398 -8.10 33.72 -9.51
N ALA A 399 -8.83 34.23 -8.51
CA ALA A 399 -8.59 35.55 -7.95
C ALA A 399 -7.19 35.67 -7.34
N LEU A 400 -6.75 34.69 -6.55
CA LEU A 400 -5.40 34.66 -5.96
C LEU A 400 -4.30 34.61 -7.03
N LEU A 401 -4.44 33.74 -8.03
CA LEU A 401 -3.46 33.63 -9.12
C LEU A 401 -3.32 34.95 -9.91
N ARG A 402 -4.45 35.61 -10.22
CA ARG A 402 -4.44 36.89 -10.89
C ARG A 402 -3.80 37.99 -10.03
N ALA A 403 -4.08 38.01 -8.73
CA ALA A 403 -3.45 38.94 -7.80
C ALA A 403 -1.93 38.75 -7.73
N ALA A 404 -1.45 37.50 -7.91
CA ALA A 404 -0.03 37.13 -7.97
C ALA A 404 0.59 37.35 -9.36
N GLY A 405 -0.14 37.90 -10.35
CA GLY A 405 0.40 38.20 -11.68
C GLY A 405 0.26 37.07 -12.71
N ALA A 406 -0.63 36.09 -12.51
CA ALA A 406 -0.93 35.06 -13.52
C ALA A 406 -1.57 35.68 -14.78
N ARG A 407 -1.14 35.19 -15.95
CA ARG A 407 -1.54 35.70 -17.28
C ARG A 407 -2.24 34.62 -18.09
#